data_9f0d7313a1f7462277e39586b765495a
#
_entry.id   9f0d7313a1f7462277e39586b765495a
#
_cell.length_a   1.000
_cell.length_b   1.000
_cell.length_c   1.000
_cell.angle_alpha   90.00
_cell.angle_beta   90.00
_cell.angle_gamma   90.00
#
_symmetry.space_group_name_H-M   'P 1'
#
loop_
_entity.id
_entity.type
_entity.pdbx_description
1 polymer ?
#
loop_
_entity_poly.entity_id
_entity_poly.type
_entity_poly.pdbx_seq_one_letter_code
_entity_poly.pdbx_strand_id
1 'polypeptide(L)'
;MIIRIMAHCVDTNSDIILSEEDRRTIESWRHAEKISAAMATRGSIMLLLAEGYNVSETARAVGVSRKMVYKWIRRFCKNGIEGLSGLSRAPKRGPHRSSKPGIKKAEDENIRSALFSILHSPPSEYNVNRTSWRLADLKMCLADKGIHISKDLISEIIKSAGYSWRKARVVLTSKDPHYCRKLEEIQEILSKLGDNEFFFSIDEFGPVAIKMRGGKRLVAPNEYPSVPQFQKSKGHLIMTAALELKSNQITHFYSDKKNTTEMFKLLEILLKKYSSADRIYLSWDAASWHVAKRLKERVKKINSTEYRAKHSWPYVELAPLPSGAQFLNVIESVFSGMARAIIHNSDYQSVDDCKAAIDRYVAERNRYYRENPKRAGNKIWGQERVKPVFSQANNCKDPKY
;
A
#
# COMPACT_ATOMS: atom_id res chain seq x y z
N MET A 1 -69.94 -16.41 8.89
CA MET A 1 -69.63 -14.98 9.16
C MET A 1 -68.35 -15.00 10.00
N ILE A 2 -67.18 -14.98 9.36
CA ILE A 2 -65.87 -15.12 10.01
C ILE A 2 -65.37 -13.71 10.27
N ILE A 3 -65.37 -13.31 11.53
CA ILE A 3 -64.83 -12.03 11.97
C ILE A 3 -63.30 -12.13 11.90
N ARG A 4 -62.71 -11.44 10.93
CA ARG A 4 -61.27 -11.24 10.80
C ARG A 4 -60.85 -10.27 11.92
N ILE A 5 -60.30 -10.78 13.01
CA ILE A 5 -59.68 -9.94 14.05
C ILE A 5 -58.41 -9.35 13.45
N MET A 6 -58.48 -8.07 13.06
CA MET A 6 -57.29 -7.29 12.73
C MET A 6 -56.46 -7.11 14.01
N ALA A 7 -55.29 -7.67 14.05
CA ALA A 7 -54.33 -7.43 15.12
C ALA A 7 -53.91 -5.94 15.07
N HIS A 8 -54.37 -5.18 16.07
CA HIS A 8 -53.87 -3.84 16.33
C HIS A 8 -52.49 -3.96 16.98
N CYS A 9 -51.51 -3.56 16.28
CA CYS A 9 -50.15 -3.39 16.80
C CYS A 9 -50.07 -2.05 17.53
N VAL A 10 -50.16 -2.06 18.84
CA VAL A 10 -49.93 -0.88 19.67
C VAL A 10 -48.76 -1.16 20.57
N ASP A 11 -47.78 -0.26 20.51
CA ASP A 11 -46.61 -0.05 21.37
C ASP A 11 -45.65 -1.22 21.69
N THR A 12 -44.41 -0.89 21.54
CA THR A 12 -43.06 -1.39 21.81
C THR A 12 -42.82 -2.58 22.75
N ASN A 13 -43.85 -3.25 23.28
CA ASN A 13 -43.75 -4.43 24.15
C ASN A 13 -44.88 -5.45 23.90
N SER A 14 -45.45 -5.50 22.70
CA SER A 14 -46.60 -6.37 22.40
C SER A 14 -46.13 -7.77 22.06
N ASP A 15 -46.67 -8.75 22.75
CA ASP A 15 -46.54 -10.18 22.44
C ASP A 15 -47.02 -10.45 21.01
N ILE A 16 -46.17 -11.02 20.17
CA ILE A 16 -46.59 -11.45 18.85
C ILE A 16 -47.35 -12.75 18.99
N ILE A 17 -48.65 -12.70 18.65
CA ILE A 17 -49.52 -13.87 18.64
C ILE A 17 -49.55 -14.42 17.21
N LEU A 18 -49.05 -15.64 17.03
CA LEU A 18 -49.12 -16.40 15.77
C LEU A 18 -50.39 -17.25 15.77
N SER A 19 -51.13 -17.26 14.67
CA SER A 19 -52.16 -18.28 14.44
C SER A 19 -51.52 -19.68 14.32
N GLU A 20 -52.29 -20.73 14.60
CA GLU A 20 -51.81 -22.11 14.45
C GLU A 20 -51.39 -22.40 13.00
N GLU A 21 -52.03 -21.80 12.03
CA GLU A 21 -51.71 -21.92 10.61
C GLU A 21 -50.39 -21.22 10.26
N ASP A 22 -50.20 -19.99 10.77
CA ASP A 22 -48.96 -19.24 10.59
C ASP A 22 -47.80 -19.95 11.26
N ARG A 23 -48.00 -20.47 12.48
CA ARG A 23 -46.97 -21.22 13.23
C ARG A 23 -46.53 -22.46 12.42
N ARG A 24 -47.45 -23.29 11.96
CA ARG A 24 -47.13 -24.48 11.15
C ARG A 24 -46.41 -24.11 9.89
N THR A 25 -46.84 -23.03 9.24
CA THR A 25 -46.20 -22.56 8.01
C THR A 25 -44.76 -22.10 8.26
N ILE A 26 -44.52 -21.33 9.34
CA ILE A 26 -43.17 -20.86 9.68
C ILE A 26 -42.27 -22.02 10.14
N GLU A 27 -42.79 -22.98 10.89
CA GLU A 27 -42.07 -24.19 11.29
C GLU A 27 -41.66 -25.04 10.08
N SER A 28 -42.51 -25.17 9.08
CA SER A 28 -42.19 -25.88 7.84
C SER A 28 -40.98 -25.25 7.10
N TRP A 29 -40.77 -23.95 7.25
CA TRP A 29 -39.59 -23.26 6.64
C TRP A 29 -38.25 -23.69 7.22
N ARG A 30 -38.24 -24.25 8.43
CA ARG A 30 -36.99 -24.72 9.08
C ARG A 30 -36.47 -26.02 8.45
N HIS A 31 -37.37 -26.79 7.81
CA HIS A 31 -37.05 -28.12 7.27
C HIS A 31 -37.13 -28.19 5.73
N ALA A 32 -37.51 -27.13 5.05
CA ALA A 32 -37.70 -27.11 3.62
C ALA A 32 -36.40 -26.81 2.83
N GLU A 33 -35.94 -27.73 2.02
CA GLU A 33 -34.75 -27.62 1.19
C GLU A 33 -34.76 -26.44 0.18
N LYS A 34 -35.93 -25.91 -0.16
CA LYS A 34 -36.11 -24.84 -1.17
C LYS A 34 -36.31 -23.45 -0.59
N ILE A 35 -36.19 -23.26 0.71
CA ILE A 35 -36.37 -21.95 1.34
C ILE A 35 -35.05 -21.27 1.57
N SER A 36 -34.96 -19.94 1.26
CA SER A 36 -33.74 -19.17 1.49
C SER A 36 -33.43 -19.08 2.98
N ALA A 37 -32.16 -19.14 3.37
CA ALA A 37 -31.71 -18.96 4.74
C ALA A 37 -32.24 -17.65 5.36
N ALA A 38 -32.43 -16.60 4.56
CA ALA A 38 -33.01 -15.34 4.99
C ALA A 38 -34.49 -15.47 5.38
N MET A 39 -35.23 -16.36 4.75
CA MET A 39 -36.66 -16.58 5.08
C MET A 39 -36.77 -17.43 6.35
N ALA A 40 -35.96 -18.46 6.50
CA ALA A 40 -35.87 -19.24 7.74
C ALA A 40 -35.48 -18.37 8.94
N THR A 41 -34.53 -17.48 8.78
CA THR A 41 -34.11 -16.48 9.78
C THR A 41 -35.31 -15.60 10.23
N ARG A 42 -36.11 -15.13 9.28
CA ARG A 42 -37.31 -14.30 9.59
C ARG A 42 -38.41 -15.08 10.33
N GLY A 43 -38.60 -16.32 9.92
CA GLY A 43 -39.47 -17.23 10.63
C GLY A 43 -39.04 -17.47 12.08
N SER A 44 -37.77 -17.74 12.30
CA SER A 44 -37.19 -17.92 13.63
C SER A 44 -37.37 -16.69 14.51
N ILE A 45 -37.27 -15.47 13.96
CA ILE A 45 -37.57 -14.24 14.71
C ILE A 45 -39.02 -14.24 15.21
N MET A 46 -39.98 -14.59 14.37
CA MET A 46 -41.39 -14.59 14.76
C MET A 46 -41.72 -15.67 15.77
N LEU A 47 -41.16 -16.87 15.64
CA LEU A 47 -41.34 -17.95 16.60
C LEU A 47 -40.83 -17.60 17.98
N LEU A 48 -39.61 -17.09 18.10
CA LEU A 48 -39.00 -16.69 19.36
C LEU A 48 -39.80 -15.58 20.05
N LEU A 49 -40.28 -14.59 19.30
CA LEU A 49 -41.12 -13.53 19.85
C LEU A 49 -42.48 -14.08 20.34
N ALA A 50 -43.09 -15.03 19.63
CA ALA A 50 -44.31 -15.71 20.02
C ALA A 50 -44.14 -16.66 21.22
N GLU A 51 -42.90 -17.11 21.49
CA GLU A 51 -42.49 -17.87 22.67
C GLU A 51 -42.18 -16.97 23.88
N GLY A 52 -42.35 -15.64 23.75
CA GLY A 52 -42.17 -14.69 24.84
C GLY A 52 -40.77 -14.11 24.99
N TYR A 53 -39.83 -14.41 24.04
CA TYR A 53 -38.50 -13.77 24.05
C TYR A 53 -38.61 -12.30 23.71
N ASN A 54 -37.87 -11.46 24.41
CA ASN A 54 -37.81 -10.03 24.06
C ASN A 54 -36.96 -9.78 22.82
N VAL A 55 -37.07 -8.56 22.24
CA VAL A 55 -36.37 -8.18 21.00
C VAL A 55 -34.85 -8.33 21.10
N SER A 56 -34.26 -8.07 22.28
CA SER A 56 -32.82 -8.16 22.50
C SER A 56 -32.35 -9.61 22.57
N GLU A 57 -33.11 -10.47 23.19
CA GLU A 57 -32.86 -11.91 23.26
C GLU A 57 -33.03 -12.56 21.90
N THR A 58 -34.11 -12.27 21.20
CA THR A 58 -34.39 -12.73 19.83
C THR A 58 -33.27 -12.31 18.87
N ALA A 59 -32.83 -11.04 18.92
CA ALA A 59 -31.74 -10.54 18.09
C ALA A 59 -30.44 -11.30 18.33
N ARG A 60 -30.14 -11.61 19.60
CA ARG A 60 -28.94 -12.39 19.98
C ARG A 60 -29.04 -13.86 19.56
N ALA A 61 -30.19 -14.48 19.80
CA ALA A 61 -30.41 -15.89 19.45
C ALA A 61 -30.32 -16.17 17.94
N VAL A 62 -30.81 -15.22 17.12
CA VAL A 62 -30.84 -15.35 15.66
C VAL A 62 -29.60 -14.73 14.97
N GLY A 63 -28.74 -14.03 15.71
CA GLY A 63 -27.54 -13.41 15.16
C GLY A 63 -27.81 -12.17 14.28
N VAL A 64 -28.85 -11.39 14.57
CA VAL A 64 -29.24 -10.20 13.82
C VAL A 64 -29.29 -8.95 14.69
N SER A 65 -29.29 -7.76 14.09
CA SER A 65 -29.47 -6.52 14.86
C SER A 65 -30.90 -6.32 15.35
N ARG A 66 -31.10 -5.67 16.52
CA ARG A 66 -32.41 -5.28 17.03
C ARG A 66 -33.26 -4.50 16.03
N LYS A 67 -32.61 -3.62 15.23
CA LYS A 67 -33.23 -2.89 14.12
C LYS A 67 -33.86 -3.83 13.07
N MET A 68 -33.19 -4.95 12.81
CA MET A 68 -33.69 -5.99 11.90
C MET A 68 -34.92 -6.69 12.48
N VAL A 69 -34.94 -7.04 13.79
CA VAL A 69 -36.10 -7.64 14.48
C VAL A 69 -37.29 -6.70 14.38
N TYR A 70 -37.14 -5.43 14.77
CA TYR A 70 -38.24 -4.44 14.66
C TYR A 70 -38.74 -4.24 13.22
N LYS A 71 -37.87 -4.36 12.22
CA LYS A 71 -38.28 -4.28 10.82
C LYS A 71 -39.22 -5.42 10.44
N TRP A 72 -38.93 -6.64 10.90
CA TRP A 72 -39.74 -7.81 10.57
C TRP A 72 -41.03 -7.88 11.39
N ILE A 73 -41.02 -7.44 12.65
CA ILE A 73 -42.23 -7.23 13.44
C ILE A 73 -43.20 -6.32 12.68
N ARG A 74 -42.76 -5.14 12.27
CA ARG A 74 -43.62 -4.18 11.53
C ARG A 74 -44.15 -4.74 10.23
N ARG A 75 -43.40 -5.57 9.54
CA ARG A 75 -43.86 -6.19 8.29
C ARG A 75 -44.84 -7.30 8.52
N PHE A 76 -44.64 -8.09 9.54
CA PHE A 76 -45.59 -9.13 9.95
C PHE A 76 -46.89 -8.53 10.43
N CYS A 77 -46.86 -7.53 11.29
CA CYS A 77 -48.07 -6.82 11.75
C CYS A 77 -48.86 -6.19 10.60
N LYS A 78 -48.18 -5.72 9.55
CA LYS A 78 -48.84 -5.10 8.38
C LYS A 78 -49.42 -6.09 7.39
N ASN A 79 -48.71 -7.16 7.10
CA ASN A 79 -48.99 -8.04 5.96
C ASN A 79 -49.06 -9.53 6.35
N GLY A 80 -49.07 -9.87 7.65
CA GLY A 80 -49.04 -11.25 8.10
C GLY A 80 -47.80 -12.01 7.61
N ILE A 81 -47.98 -13.32 7.40
CA ILE A 81 -46.93 -14.22 6.95
C ILE A 81 -46.35 -13.84 5.57
N GLU A 82 -47.16 -13.24 4.69
CA GLU A 82 -46.71 -12.72 3.42
C GLU A 82 -45.68 -11.59 3.57
N GLY A 83 -45.72 -10.84 4.66
CA GLY A 83 -44.75 -9.84 5.02
C GLY A 83 -43.36 -10.39 5.30
N LEU A 84 -43.25 -11.68 5.62
CA LEU A 84 -42.02 -12.42 5.87
C LEU A 84 -41.49 -13.07 4.57
N SER A 85 -42.35 -13.42 3.64
CA SER A 85 -41.93 -13.84 2.31
C SER A 85 -41.15 -12.69 1.69
N GLY A 86 -39.96 -12.97 1.16
CA GLY A 86 -39.19 -11.92 0.52
C GLY A 86 -39.95 -11.37 -0.67
N LEU A 87 -40.64 -10.25 -0.45
CA LEU A 87 -41.03 -9.47 -1.61
C LEU A 87 -39.82 -9.31 -2.51
N SER A 88 -39.86 -9.89 -3.71
CA SER A 88 -39.05 -9.41 -4.81
C SER A 88 -39.10 -7.89 -4.69
N ARG A 89 -37.94 -7.23 -4.75
CA ARG A 89 -37.89 -5.77 -4.72
C ARG A 89 -38.94 -5.29 -5.70
N ALA A 90 -40.13 -4.91 -5.20
CA ALA A 90 -41.06 -4.19 -6.03
C ALA A 90 -40.27 -3.04 -6.63
N PRO A 91 -40.26 -2.85 -7.94
CA PRO A 91 -39.50 -1.78 -8.54
C PRO A 91 -39.97 -0.51 -7.84
N LYS A 92 -39.02 0.24 -7.24
CA LYS A 92 -39.29 1.51 -6.54
C LYS A 92 -39.78 2.60 -7.50
N ARG A 93 -40.13 2.23 -8.72
CA ARG A 93 -40.71 3.11 -9.75
C ARG A 93 -41.94 2.41 -10.28
N GLY A 94 -43.05 3.16 -10.30
CA GLY A 94 -44.24 2.76 -11.05
C GLY A 94 -43.91 2.37 -12.50
N PRO A 95 -44.85 1.80 -13.25
CA PRO A 95 -44.58 1.34 -14.59
C PRO A 95 -43.84 2.43 -15.35
N HIS A 96 -42.59 2.16 -15.71
CA HIS A 96 -41.88 3.03 -16.64
C HIS A 96 -42.80 3.14 -17.85
N ARG A 97 -43.31 4.35 -18.11
CA ARG A 97 -43.84 4.67 -19.44
C ARG A 97 -42.84 4.06 -20.41
N SER A 98 -43.32 3.17 -21.26
CA SER A 98 -42.57 2.60 -22.34
C SER A 98 -42.02 3.76 -23.15
N SER A 99 -40.83 4.24 -22.81
CA SER A 99 -40.09 5.07 -23.74
C SER A 99 -39.82 4.15 -24.93
N LYS A 100 -40.24 4.61 -26.11
CA LYS A 100 -39.77 4.06 -27.39
C LYS A 100 -38.30 3.71 -27.24
N PRO A 101 -37.79 2.67 -27.94
CA PRO A 101 -36.36 2.34 -27.94
C PRO A 101 -35.59 3.55 -28.47
N GLY A 102 -35.39 4.53 -27.62
CA GLY A 102 -34.50 5.65 -27.84
C GLY A 102 -33.11 5.20 -27.38
N ILE A 103 -32.10 5.62 -28.10
CA ILE A 103 -30.69 5.48 -27.74
C ILE A 103 -30.58 5.79 -26.25
N LYS A 104 -30.10 4.83 -25.46
CA LYS A 104 -29.84 5.09 -24.03
C LYS A 104 -28.96 6.34 -23.95
N LYS A 105 -29.31 7.32 -23.10
CA LYS A 105 -28.54 8.58 -22.99
C LYS A 105 -27.03 8.35 -22.79
N ALA A 106 -26.65 7.19 -22.29
CA ALA A 106 -25.24 6.78 -22.15
C ALA A 106 -24.58 6.44 -23.50
N GLU A 107 -25.37 6.11 -24.52
CA GLU A 107 -24.94 5.74 -25.87
C GLU A 107 -25.09 6.89 -26.87
N ASP A 108 -25.65 8.04 -26.42
CA ASP A 108 -25.81 9.25 -27.24
C ASP A 108 -24.45 9.84 -27.57
N GLU A 109 -24.10 9.83 -28.86
CA GLU A 109 -22.80 10.26 -29.36
C GLU A 109 -22.55 11.75 -29.13
N ASN A 110 -23.59 12.58 -29.18
CA ASN A 110 -23.47 14.03 -28.92
C ASN A 110 -23.09 14.29 -27.47
N ILE A 111 -23.73 13.56 -26.53
CA ILE A 111 -23.43 13.67 -25.10
C ILE A 111 -22.01 13.15 -24.84
N ARG A 112 -21.64 12.02 -25.43
CA ARG A 112 -20.31 11.43 -25.28
C ARG A 112 -19.22 12.34 -25.84
N SER A 113 -19.37 12.83 -27.05
CA SER A 113 -18.43 13.73 -27.70
C SER A 113 -18.23 15.02 -26.90
N ALA A 114 -19.31 15.64 -26.44
CA ALA A 114 -19.23 16.85 -25.61
C ALA A 114 -18.55 16.58 -24.26
N LEU A 115 -18.87 15.45 -23.61
CA LEU A 115 -18.23 15.06 -22.34
C LEU A 115 -16.72 14.83 -22.50
N PHE A 116 -16.32 14.06 -23.52
CA PHE A 116 -14.90 13.76 -23.75
C PHE A 116 -14.10 14.97 -24.24
N SER A 117 -14.71 15.86 -25.02
CA SER A 117 -14.08 17.16 -25.36
C SER A 117 -13.73 17.95 -24.11
N ILE A 118 -14.65 18.04 -23.15
CA ILE A 118 -14.39 18.71 -21.87
C ILE A 118 -13.33 17.94 -21.06
N LEU A 119 -13.48 16.63 -20.94
CA LEU A 119 -12.60 15.78 -20.12
C LEU A 119 -11.14 15.80 -20.60
N HIS A 120 -10.91 15.94 -21.91
CA HIS A 120 -9.56 15.96 -22.50
C HIS A 120 -8.90 17.35 -22.45
N SER A 121 -9.64 18.38 -22.13
CA SER A 121 -9.10 19.72 -21.88
C SER A 121 -8.80 19.92 -20.38
N PRO A 122 -7.81 20.76 -20.04
CA PRO A 122 -7.57 21.09 -18.65
C PRO A 122 -8.74 21.89 -18.04
N PRO A 123 -9.08 21.68 -16.74
CA PRO A 123 -10.18 22.39 -16.08
C PRO A 123 -10.08 23.91 -16.16
N SER A 124 -8.88 24.45 -16.25
CA SER A 124 -8.62 25.90 -16.34
C SER A 124 -9.20 26.55 -17.60
N GLU A 125 -9.34 25.82 -18.71
CA GLU A 125 -9.98 26.31 -19.94
C GLU A 125 -11.48 26.56 -19.76
N TYR A 126 -12.09 25.92 -18.78
CA TYR A 126 -13.50 26.09 -18.41
C TYR A 126 -13.69 26.93 -17.15
N ASN A 127 -12.72 27.78 -16.79
CA ASN A 127 -12.73 28.60 -15.57
C ASN A 127 -12.90 27.79 -14.26
N VAL A 128 -12.59 26.52 -14.28
CA VAL A 128 -12.59 25.66 -13.08
C VAL A 128 -11.22 25.72 -12.43
N ASN A 129 -11.12 26.32 -11.25
CA ASN A 129 -9.86 26.45 -10.50
C ASN A 129 -9.46 25.12 -9.85
N ARG A 130 -9.06 24.14 -10.68
CA ARG A 130 -8.64 22.80 -10.29
C ARG A 130 -7.60 22.25 -11.24
N THR A 131 -6.78 21.33 -10.73
CA THR A 131 -5.78 20.58 -11.51
C THR A 131 -6.31 19.24 -12.04
N SER A 132 -7.53 18.85 -11.66
CA SER A 132 -8.18 17.62 -12.11
C SER A 132 -9.70 17.77 -12.08
N TRP A 133 -10.38 17.07 -12.97
CA TRP A 133 -11.82 17.07 -13.07
C TRP A 133 -12.51 16.34 -11.92
N ARG A 134 -13.62 16.90 -11.42
CA ARG A 134 -14.62 16.17 -10.61
C ARG A 134 -15.88 16.00 -11.45
N LEU A 135 -16.67 14.96 -11.16
CA LEU A 135 -17.95 14.73 -11.83
C LEU A 135 -18.92 15.93 -11.70
N ALA A 136 -18.81 16.70 -10.62
CA ALA A 136 -19.62 17.91 -10.43
C ALA A 136 -19.22 19.03 -11.37
N ASP A 137 -17.93 19.18 -11.62
CA ASP A 137 -17.39 20.21 -12.53
C ASP A 137 -17.75 19.87 -13.99
N LEU A 138 -17.59 18.59 -14.38
CA LEU A 138 -18.04 18.11 -15.71
C LEU A 138 -19.53 18.30 -15.93
N LYS A 139 -20.35 18.02 -14.89
CA LYS A 139 -21.80 18.27 -14.96
C LYS A 139 -22.13 19.74 -15.19
N MET A 140 -21.43 20.65 -14.52
CA MET A 140 -21.60 22.10 -14.68
C MET A 140 -21.24 22.53 -16.09
N CYS A 141 -20.06 22.17 -16.57
CA CYS A 141 -19.61 22.53 -17.92
C CYS A 141 -20.49 21.94 -19.04
N LEU A 142 -21.08 20.76 -18.84
CA LEU A 142 -22.07 20.18 -19.76
C LEU A 142 -23.39 20.97 -19.72
N ALA A 143 -23.83 21.40 -18.56
CA ALA A 143 -25.04 22.20 -18.39
C ALA A 143 -24.91 23.57 -19.11
N ASP A 144 -23.71 24.18 -19.04
CA ASP A 144 -23.40 25.43 -19.77
C ASP A 144 -23.47 25.23 -21.30
N LYS A 145 -23.30 24.02 -21.79
CA LYS A 145 -23.51 23.62 -23.19
C LYS A 145 -24.93 23.12 -23.49
N GLY A 146 -25.88 23.29 -22.54
CA GLY A 146 -27.26 22.85 -22.68
C GLY A 146 -27.51 21.35 -22.48
N ILE A 147 -26.48 20.60 -22.00
CA ILE A 147 -26.57 19.15 -21.79
C ILE A 147 -26.80 18.87 -20.30
N HIS A 148 -28.05 18.59 -19.94
CA HIS A 148 -28.46 18.33 -18.56
C HIS A 148 -28.50 16.83 -18.24
N ILE A 149 -27.45 16.32 -17.61
CA ILE A 149 -27.31 14.91 -17.20
C ILE A 149 -26.88 14.75 -15.75
N SER A 150 -27.11 13.57 -15.17
CA SER A 150 -26.73 13.28 -13.79
C SER A 150 -25.24 12.93 -13.68
N LYS A 151 -24.67 13.13 -12.48
CA LYS A 151 -23.29 12.67 -12.17
C LYS A 151 -23.12 11.16 -12.33
N ASP A 152 -24.18 10.40 -12.06
CA ASP A 152 -24.13 8.93 -12.18
C ASP A 152 -24.03 8.53 -13.66
N LEU A 153 -24.76 9.20 -14.56
CA LEU A 153 -24.67 8.98 -15.99
C LEU A 153 -23.30 9.40 -16.55
N ILE A 154 -22.74 10.55 -16.10
CA ILE A 154 -21.37 10.94 -16.44
C ILE A 154 -20.37 9.85 -16.03
N SER A 155 -20.49 9.34 -14.79
CA SER A 155 -19.63 8.26 -14.28
C SER A 155 -19.77 6.98 -15.07
N GLU A 156 -20.98 6.64 -15.49
CA GLU A 156 -21.25 5.47 -16.34
C GLU A 156 -20.58 5.59 -17.70
N ILE A 157 -20.75 6.73 -18.39
CA ILE A 157 -20.12 7.01 -19.67
C ILE A 157 -18.58 6.94 -19.58
N ILE A 158 -17.99 7.60 -18.58
CA ILE A 158 -16.54 7.62 -18.37
C ILE A 158 -16.00 6.21 -18.12
N LYS A 159 -16.68 5.44 -17.26
CA LYS A 159 -16.27 4.05 -16.95
C LYS A 159 -16.44 3.10 -18.12
N SER A 160 -17.55 3.23 -18.88
CA SER A 160 -17.79 2.39 -20.07
C SER A 160 -16.73 2.62 -21.15
N ALA A 161 -16.14 3.81 -21.21
CA ALA A 161 -15.02 4.14 -22.08
C ALA A 161 -13.64 3.72 -21.50
N GLY A 162 -13.61 2.99 -20.38
CA GLY A 162 -12.38 2.48 -19.76
C GLY A 162 -11.61 3.48 -18.89
N TYR A 163 -12.13 4.69 -18.68
CA TYR A 163 -11.49 5.69 -17.83
C TYR A 163 -11.67 5.36 -16.36
N SER A 164 -10.63 5.60 -15.58
CA SER A 164 -10.66 5.42 -14.13
C SER A 164 -9.76 6.43 -13.43
N TRP A 165 -10.14 6.85 -12.24
CA TRP A 165 -9.30 7.68 -11.38
C TRP A 165 -8.09 6.88 -10.92
N ARG A 166 -6.89 7.35 -11.24
CA ARG A 166 -5.65 6.70 -10.85
C ARG A 166 -4.71 7.68 -10.14
N LYS A 167 -4.07 7.23 -9.10
CA LYS A 167 -2.97 7.97 -8.49
C LYS A 167 -1.77 7.95 -9.44
N ALA A 168 -1.10 9.10 -9.60
CA ALA A 168 0.12 9.18 -10.37
C ALA A 168 1.17 8.20 -9.81
N ARG A 169 1.85 7.51 -10.71
CA ARG A 169 3.00 6.67 -10.35
C ARG A 169 4.24 7.52 -10.32
N VAL A 170 5.05 7.38 -9.28
CA VAL A 170 6.39 7.96 -9.25
C VAL A 170 7.26 7.17 -10.23
N VAL A 171 7.79 7.85 -11.23
CA VAL A 171 8.75 7.30 -12.17
C VAL A 171 10.13 7.57 -11.60
N LEU A 172 10.91 6.51 -11.40
CA LEU A 172 12.28 6.63 -10.95
C LEU A 172 13.13 7.14 -12.11
N THR A 173 13.80 8.26 -11.93
CA THR A 173 14.61 8.90 -12.97
C THR A 173 15.98 9.24 -12.43
N SER A 174 16.95 9.38 -13.34
CA SER A 174 18.29 9.88 -13.02
C SER A 174 18.58 11.12 -13.86
N LYS A 175 19.33 12.05 -13.29
CA LYS A 175 19.84 13.25 -13.98
C LYS A 175 21.28 13.03 -14.50
N ASP A 176 21.83 11.85 -14.32
CA ASP A 176 23.20 11.56 -14.75
C ASP A 176 23.27 11.43 -16.28
N PRO A 177 24.04 12.27 -16.98
CA PRO A 177 24.17 12.17 -18.43
C PRO A 177 24.85 10.88 -18.88
N HIS A 178 25.56 10.20 -17.98
CA HIS A 178 26.27 8.93 -18.23
C HIS A 178 25.56 7.74 -17.55
N TYR A 179 24.25 7.83 -17.29
CA TYR A 179 23.50 6.81 -16.60
C TYR A 179 23.67 5.40 -17.19
N CYS A 180 23.41 5.25 -18.49
CA CYS A 180 23.50 3.96 -19.16
C CYS A 180 24.92 3.39 -19.08
N ARG A 181 25.95 4.18 -19.42
CA ARG A 181 27.33 3.75 -19.37
C ARG A 181 27.75 3.26 -17.99
N LYS A 182 27.47 4.03 -16.94
CA LYS A 182 27.83 3.64 -15.56
C LYS A 182 27.09 2.37 -15.10
N LEU A 183 25.84 2.22 -15.50
CA LEU A 183 25.08 1.01 -15.19
C LEU A 183 25.65 -0.20 -15.94
N GLU A 184 25.99 -0.05 -17.21
CA GLU A 184 26.61 -1.09 -18.00
C GLU A 184 27.99 -1.50 -17.43
N GLU A 185 28.84 -0.54 -17.04
CA GLU A 185 30.10 -0.79 -16.34
C GLU A 185 29.92 -1.62 -15.07
N ILE A 186 28.92 -1.27 -14.22
CA ILE A 186 28.59 -2.03 -13.01
C ILE A 186 28.11 -3.44 -13.36
N GLN A 187 27.23 -3.58 -14.35
CA GLN A 187 26.71 -4.88 -14.77
C GLN A 187 27.79 -5.77 -15.38
N GLU A 188 28.72 -5.17 -16.10
CA GLU A 188 29.89 -5.89 -16.64
C GLU A 188 30.78 -6.41 -15.50
N ILE A 189 31.11 -5.57 -14.51
CA ILE A 189 31.84 -6.00 -13.31
C ILE A 189 31.13 -7.18 -12.63
N LEU A 190 29.83 -7.03 -12.37
CA LEU A 190 29.02 -8.05 -11.68
C LEU A 190 28.93 -9.35 -12.48
N SER A 191 28.89 -9.30 -13.79
CA SER A 191 28.84 -10.48 -14.69
C SER A 191 30.12 -11.26 -14.73
N LYS A 192 31.28 -10.57 -14.53
CA LYS A 192 32.64 -11.12 -14.60
C LYS A 192 33.29 -11.31 -13.22
N LEU A 193 32.51 -11.10 -12.13
CA LEU A 193 33.03 -11.13 -10.77
C LEU A 193 33.63 -12.49 -10.42
N GLY A 194 34.95 -12.52 -10.16
CA GLY A 194 35.69 -13.70 -9.81
C GLY A 194 35.28 -14.31 -8.46
N ASP A 195 35.76 -15.50 -8.17
CA ASP A 195 35.38 -16.19 -6.91
C ASP A 195 35.96 -15.50 -5.69
N ASN A 196 37.12 -14.89 -5.80
CA ASN A 196 37.79 -14.15 -4.73
C ASN A 196 37.70 -12.63 -4.90
N GLU A 197 36.69 -12.17 -5.64
CA GLU A 197 36.35 -10.76 -5.80
C GLU A 197 35.01 -10.48 -5.17
N PHE A 198 34.86 -9.30 -4.53
CA PHE A 198 33.69 -8.94 -3.76
C PHE A 198 33.15 -7.56 -4.17
N PHE A 199 31.86 -7.46 -4.38
CA PHE A 199 31.18 -6.21 -4.74
C PHE A 199 30.27 -5.74 -3.61
N PHE A 200 30.51 -4.52 -3.12
CA PHE A 200 29.79 -3.94 -1.99
C PHE A 200 28.88 -2.80 -2.43
N SER A 201 27.61 -2.86 -2.00
CA SER A 201 26.70 -1.74 -1.98
C SER A 201 26.78 -1.08 -0.61
N ILE A 202 27.08 0.21 -0.56
CA ILE A 202 27.40 0.96 0.67
C ILE A 202 26.43 2.10 0.86
N ASP A 203 26.03 2.36 2.12
CA ASP A 203 25.21 3.51 2.50
C ASP A 203 25.15 3.69 4.02
N GLU A 204 24.53 4.80 4.49
CA GLU A 204 24.29 5.09 5.88
C GLU A 204 22.80 5.08 6.23
N PHE A 205 22.44 4.24 7.20
CA PHE A 205 21.11 4.23 7.80
C PHE A 205 21.03 5.30 8.91
N GLY A 206 20.12 6.25 8.75
CA GLY A 206 19.92 7.31 9.74
C GLY A 206 20.27 8.72 9.22
N PRO A 207 20.35 9.74 10.11
CA PRO A 207 20.18 9.65 11.55
C PRO A 207 18.78 9.24 11.98
N VAL A 208 18.69 8.21 12.82
CA VAL A 208 17.43 7.74 13.39
C VAL A 208 17.28 8.27 14.79
N ALA A 209 16.27 9.10 15.03
CA ALA A 209 15.93 9.55 16.38
C ALA A 209 15.31 8.40 17.19
N ILE A 210 15.84 8.14 18.38
CA ILE A 210 15.35 7.13 19.31
C ILE A 210 14.14 7.67 20.06
N LYS A 211 12.98 7.21 19.68
CA LYS A 211 11.67 7.55 20.24
C LYS A 211 10.67 6.48 19.86
N MET A 212 9.51 6.44 20.48
CA MET A 212 8.43 5.55 20.08
C MET A 212 8.09 5.72 18.60
N ARG A 213 8.09 4.65 17.86
CA ARG A 213 7.80 4.62 16.41
C ARG A 213 6.52 3.85 16.14
N GLY A 214 5.62 4.48 15.39
CA GLY A 214 4.45 3.80 14.85
C GLY A 214 4.79 2.96 13.64
N GLY A 215 3.89 2.03 13.32
CA GLY A 215 4.00 1.17 12.13
C GLY A 215 2.75 0.33 11.96
N LYS A 216 2.72 -0.52 10.95
CA LYS A 216 1.66 -1.50 10.75
C LYS A 216 1.88 -2.69 11.68
N ARG A 217 0.85 -3.11 12.40
CA ARG A 217 0.82 -4.33 13.23
C ARG A 217 -0.55 -4.97 13.22
N LEU A 218 -0.64 -6.23 13.58
CA LEU A 218 -1.91 -6.90 13.82
C LEU A 218 -2.49 -6.39 15.15
N VAL A 219 -3.77 -6.04 15.12
CA VAL A 219 -4.52 -5.57 16.29
C VAL A 219 -5.89 -6.22 16.31
N ALA A 220 -6.53 -6.26 17.48
CA ALA A 220 -7.91 -6.73 17.60
C ALA A 220 -8.89 -5.79 16.88
N PRO A 221 -10.11 -6.27 16.54
CA PRO A 221 -11.13 -5.42 15.94
C PRO A 221 -11.41 -4.18 16.81
N ASN A 222 -11.46 -3.01 16.17
CA ASN A 222 -11.66 -1.70 16.78
C ASN A 222 -10.49 -1.17 17.63
N GLU A 223 -9.34 -1.80 17.62
CA GLU A 223 -8.10 -1.27 18.17
C GLU A 223 -7.31 -0.49 17.11
N TYR A 224 -6.70 0.62 17.52
CA TYR A 224 -5.87 1.46 16.66
C TYR A 224 -4.53 1.73 17.33
N PRO A 225 -3.40 1.31 16.71
CA PRO A 225 -2.09 1.64 17.25
C PRO A 225 -1.89 3.16 17.22
N SER A 226 -1.44 3.72 18.33
CA SER A 226 -1.19 5.15 18.44
C SER A 226 0.19 5.42 19.02
N VAL A 227 0.76 6.56 18.65
CA VAL A 227 2.01 7.09 19.20
C VAL A 227 1.82 8.55 19.53
N PRO A 228 2.45 9.07 20.60
CA PRO A 228 2.38 10.48 20.93
C PRO A 228 2.91 11.35 19.78
N GLN A 229 2.20 12.42 19.46
CA GLN A 229 2.63 13.38 18.43
C GLN A 229 3.94 14.06 18.83
N PHE A 230 4.02 14.49 20.07
CA PHE A 230 5.21 15.14 20.63
C PHE A 230 5.98 14.18 21.52
N GLN A 231 7.24 13.96 21.17
CA GLN A 231 8.14 13.06 21.91
C GLN A 231 9.53 13.66 21.94
N LYS A 232 10.16 13.62 23.11
CA LYS A 232 11.58 13.92 23.25
C LYS A 232 12.40 12.74 22.74
N SER A 233 13.36 12.99 21.87
CA SER A 233 14.32 11.95 21.44
C SER A 233 15.26 11.58 22.56
N LYS A 234 15.53 10.27 22.72
CA LYS A 234 16.49 9.70 23.67
C LYS A 234 17.91 9.60 23.07
N GLY A 235 18.11 10.22 21.90
CA GLY A 235 19.37 10.24 21.16
C GLY A 235 19.16 9.97 19.69
N HIS A 236 20.26 9.88 18.95
CA HIS A 236 20.27 9.61 17.52
C HIS A 236 21.29 8.51 17.21
N LEU A 237 21.03 7.75 16.16
CA LEU A 237 21.88 6.67 15.71
C LEU A 237 22.12 6.83 14.21
N ILE A 238 23.38 6.66 13.80
CA ILE A 238 23.79 6.49 12.41
C ILE A 238 24.54 5.17 12.33
N MET A 239 24.18 4.33 11.35
CA MET A 239 24.88 3.09 11.05
C MET A 239 25.42 3.18 9.62
N THR A 240 26.74 3.08 9.48
CA THR A 240 27.41 2.95 8.17
C THR A 240 27.58 1.47 7.86
N ALA A 241 27.14 1.03 6.70
CA ALA A 241 27.13 -0.37 6.35
C ALA A 241 27.51 -0.65 4.88
N ALA A 242 28.06 -1.84 4.65
CA ALA A 242 28.37 -2.40 3.37
C ALA A 242 27.66 -3.77 3.22
N LEU A 243 26.93 -3.96 2.13
CA LEU A 243 26.32 -5.20 1.75
C LEU A 243 27.14 -5.85 0.64
N GLU A 244 27.74 -7.01 0.89
CA GLU A 244 28.37 -7.82 -0.13
C GLU A 244 27.27 -8.50 -0.98
N LEU A 245 27.29 -8.29 -2.32
CA LEU A 245 26.16 -8.66 -3.16
C LEU A 245 26.07 -10.16 -3.48
N LYS A 246 27.21 -10.87 -3.62
CA LYS A 246 27.24 -12.29 -3.99
C LYS A 246 26.74 -13.17 -2.85
N SER A 247 27.26 -12.98 -1.64
CA SER A 247 26.90 -13.73 -0.44
C SER A 247 25.76 -13.11 0.39
N ASN A 248 25.37 -11.89 0.06
CA ASN A 248 24.30 -11.14 0.75
C ASN A 248 24.62 -10.90 2.24
N GLN A 249 25.89 -10.65 2.56
CA GLN A 249 26.37 -10.45 3.93
C GLN A 249 26.56 -8.96 4.22
N ILE A 250 26.12 -8.52 5.40
CA ILE A 250 26.27 -7.14 5.87
C ILE A 250 27.49 -7.03 6.77
N THR A 251 28.25 -5.96 6.57
CA THR A 251 29.27 -5.46 7.48
C THR A 251 28.90 -4.05 7.88
N HIS A 252 28.84 -3.74 9.16
CA HIS A 252 28.43 -2.41 9.64
C HIS A 252 29.21 -1.98 10.88
N PHE A 253 29.12 -0.68 11.15
CA PHE A 253 29.53 -0.06 12.42
C PHE A 253 28.66 1.17 12.68
N TYR A 254 28.73 1.72 13.90
CA TYR A 254 27.98 2.92 14.26
C TYR A 254 28.86 4.16 14.10
N SER A 255 28.31 5.14 13.38
CA SER A 255 28.98 6.41 13.07
C SER A 255 28.36 7.56 13.86
N ASP A 256 29.18 8.55 14.20
CA ASP A 256 28.69 9.79 14.80
C ASP A 256 28.20 10.79 13.73
N LYS A 257 28.79 10.72 12.54
CA LYS A 257 28.54 11.65 11.43
C LYS A 257 28.52 10.92 10.10
N LYS A 258 27.89 11.53 9.11
CA LYS A 258 27.99 11.12 7.70
C LYS A 258 29.10 11.95 7.03
N ASN A 259 30.25 11.39 6.83
CA ASN A 259 31.37 12.09 6.19
C ASN A 259 32.43 11.11 5.64
N THR A 260 33.40 11.66 4.89
CA THR A 260 34.49 10.88 4.28
C THR A 260 35.37 10.14 5.31
N THR A 261 35.50 10.64 6.54
CA THR A 261 36.29 9.96 7.58
C THR A 261 35.64 8.64 8.00
N GLU A 262 34.32 8.61 8.11
CA GLU A 262 33.58 7.38 8.42
C GLU A 262 33.67 6.38 7.24
N MET A 263 33.70 6.87 6.01
CA MET A 263 33.97 6.02 4.83
C MET A 263 35.37 5.39 4.88
N PHE A 264 36.39 6.11 5.38
CA PHE A 264 37.71 5.53 5.58
C PHE A 264 37.70 4.41 6.64
N LYS A 265 36.96 4.59 7.74
CA LYS A 265 36.79 3.53 8.74
C LYS A 265 36.13 2.28 8.14
N LEU A 266 35.04 2.47 7.36
CA LEU A 266 34.39 1.37 6.67
C LEU A 266 35.36 0.64 5.74
N LEU A 267 36.11 1.39 4.92
CA LEU A 267 37.11 0.83 4.02
C LEU A 267 38.16 0.00 4.76
N GLU A 268 38.66 0.48 5.90
CA GLU A 268 39.64 -0.28 6.72
C GLU A 268 39.02 -1.56 7.33
N ILE A 269 37.76 -1.50 7.75
CA ILE A 269 37.05 -2.69 8.24
C ILE A 269 36.91 -3.73 7.11
N LEU A 270 36.55 -3.29 5.90
CA LEU A 270 36.40 -4.19 4.76
C LEU A 270 37.75 -4.79 4.32
N LEU A 271 38.80 -3.97 4.25
CA LEU A 271 40.17 -4.42 3.91
C LEU A 271 40.68 -5.48 4.89
N LYS A 272 40.44 -5.29 6.19
CA LYS A 272 40.81 -6.28 7.23
C LYS A 272 39.98 -7.56 7.10
N LYS A 273 38.67 -7.42 6.93
CA LYS A 273 37.75 -8.57 6.86
C LYS A 273 37.93 -9.41 5.61
N TYR A 274 38.28 -8.79 4.48
CA TYR A 274 38.47 -9.42 3.19
C TYR A 274 39.93 -9.37 2.74
N SER A 275 40.89 -9.49 3.66
CA SER A 275 42.30 -9.37 3.41
C SER A 275 42.84 -10.42 2.42
N SER A 276 42.22 -11.58 2.32
CA SER A 276 42.56 -12.64 1.36
C SER A 276 41.91 -12.46 -0.01
N ALA A 277 41.10 -11.44 -0.21
CA ALA A 277 40.49 -11.15 -1.51
C ALA A 277 41.50 -10.62 -2.52
N ASP A 278 41.27 -10.90 -3.78
CA ASP A 278 42.09 -10.32 -4.88
C ASP A 278 41.69 -8.88 -5.14
N ARG A 279 40.36 -8.62 -5.09
CA ARG A 279 39.77 -7.31 -5.37
C ARG A 279 38.47 -7.08 -4.62
N ILE A 280 38.24 -5.83 -4.24
CA ILE A 280 36.96 -5.36 -3.73
C ILE A 280 36.45 -4.17 -4.55
N TYR A 281 35.20 -4.22 -4.95
CA TYR A 281 34.49 -3.16 -5.64
C TYR A 281 33.57 -2.44 -4.64
N LEU A 282 33.63 -1.10 -4.63
CA LEU A 282 32.84 -0.28 -3.73
C LEU A 282 31.85 0.56 -4.53
N SER A 283 30.56 0.34 -4.30
CA SER A 283 29.46 1.05 -4.96
C SER A 283 28.59 1.77 -3.93
N TRP A 284 28.28 3.03 -4.21
CA TRP A 284 27.44 3.89 -3.39
C TRP A 284 26.74 4.94 -4.24
N ASP A 285 25.81 5.68 -3.64
CA ASP A 285 25.14 6.81 -4.27
C ASP A 285 26.09 8.02 -4.49
N ALA A 286 25.61 9.04 -5.17
CA ALA A 286 26.39 10.23 -5.51
C ALA A 286 26.46 11.27 -4.39
N ALA A 287 26.36 10.89 -3.11
CA ALA A 287 26.53 11.82 -2.00
C ALA A 287 27.92 12.47 -2.03
N SER A 288 28.00 13.75 -1.68
CA SER A 288 29.23 14.56 -1.84
C SER A 288 30.44 14.01 -1.09
N TRP A 289 30.23 13.39 0.07
CA TRP A 289 31.30 12.76 0.85
C TRP A 289 31.75 11.42 0.30
N HIS A 290 30.95 10.76 -0.53
CA HIS A 290 31.32 9.54 -1.25
C HIS A 290 32.19 9.82 -2.49
N VAL A 291 32.01 10.99 -3.12
CA VAL A 291 32.74 11.37 -4.33
C VAL A 291 33.96 12.26 -4.01
N ALA A 292 34.26 12.45 -2.73
CA ALA A 292 35.30 13.35 -2.29
C ALA A 292 36.68 12.96 -2.88
N LYS A 293 37.45 13.96 -3.36
CA LYS A 293 38.82 13.81 -3.87
C LYS A 293 39.69 13.01 -2.89
N ARG A 294 39.55 13.26 -1.58
CA ARG A 294 40.27 12.54 -0.51
C ARG A 294 40.06 11.03 -0.54
N LEU A 295 38.83 10.55 -0.86
CA LEU A 295 38.56 9.12 -0.93
C LEU A 295 39.32 8.49 -2.13
N LYS A 296 39.25 9.14 -3.29
CA LYS A 296 40.03 8.70 -4.47
C LYS A 296 41.53 8.65 -4.22
N GLU A 297 42.06 9.67 -3.56
CA GLU A 297 43.49 9.72 -3.18
C GLU A 297 43.84 8.60 -2.18
N ARG A 298 42.96 8.34 -1.18
CA ARG A 298 43.16 7.21 -0.24
C ARG A 298 43.16 5.87 -0.94
N VAL A 299 42.23 5.63 -1.86
CA VAL A 299 42.17 4.41 -2.65
C VAL A 299 43.39 4.27 -3.53
N LYS A 300 43.85 5.36 -4.22
CA LYS A 300 45.10 5.36 -5.00
C LYS A 300 46.31 4.97 -4.16
N LYS A 301 46.38 5.49 -2.89
CA LYS A 301 47.47 5.13 -1.96
C LYS A 301 47.40 3.65 -1.56
N ILE A 302 46.19 3.14 -1.25
CA ILE A 302 46.00 1.72 -0.88
C ILE A 302 46.42 0.80 -2.02
N ASN A 303 46.11 1.18 -3.25
CA ASN A 303 46.44 0.40 -4.45
C ASN A 303 47.91 0.49 -4.91
N SER A 304 48.74 1.35 -4.26
CA SER A 304 50.13 1.41 -4.60
C SER A 304 50.89 0.11 -4.27
N THR A 305 51.87 -0.24 -5.10
CA THR A 305 52.65 -1.47 -4.92
C THR A 305 53.27 -1.57 -3.52
N GLU A 306 53.83 -0.46 -3.04
CA GLU A 306 54.44 -0.39 -1.72
C GLU A 306 53.45 -0.65 -0.60
N TYR A 307 52.27 -0.02 -0.69
CA TYR A 307 51.26 -0.14 0.35
C TYR A 307 50.62 -1.54 0.40
N ARG A 308 50.38 -2.12 -0.78
CA ARG A 308 49.85 -3.48 -0.91
C ARG A 308 50.85 -4.53 -0.41
N ALA A 309 52.12 -4.38 -0.76
CA ALA A 309 53.17 -5.29 -0.30
C ALA A 309 53.29 -5.27 1.25
N LYS A 310 53.12 -4.09 1.86
CA LYS A 310 53.23 -3.93 3.32
C LYS A 310 52.07 -4.52 4.08
N HIS A 311 50.85 -4.47 3.51
CA HIS A 311 49.58 -4.78 4.24
C HIS A 311 48.90 -6.03 3.72
N SER A 312 49.31 -6.61 2.60
CA SER A 312 48.64 -7.74 1.95
C SER A 312 47.15 -7.52 1.72
N TRP A 313 46.78 -6.29 1.33
CA TRP A 313 45.38 -5.93 1.12
C TRP A 313 44.92 -6.10 -0.31
N PRO A 314 43.59 -6.36 -0.54
CA PRO A 314 43.05 -6.48 -1.90
C PRO A 314 43.17 -5.18 -2.69
N TYR A 315 43.09 -5.29 -4.00
CA TYR A 315 42.92 -4.13 -4.87
C TYR A 315 41.53 -3.53 -4.65
N VAL A 316 41.44 -2.20 -4.55
CA VAL A 316 40.18 -1.48 -4.33
C VAL A 316 39.73 -0.76 -5.58
N GLU A 317 38.58 -1.02 -6.07
CA GLU A 317 38.00 -0.36 -7.24
C GLU A 317 36.68 0.36 -6.88
N LEU A 318 36.53 1.57 -7.41
CA LEU A 318 35.35 2.39 -7.15
C LEU A 318 34.37 2.24 -8.32
N ALA A 319 33.12 1.81 -7.99
CA ALA A 319 32.05 1.61 -8.95
C ALA A 319 30.79 2.44 -8.51
N PRO A 320 30.88 3.80 -8.52
CA PRO A 320 29.81 4.65 -8.04
C PRO A 320 28.56 4.54 -8.91
N LEU A 321 27.40 4.55 -8.26
CA LEU A 321 26.11 4.59 -8.96
C LEU A 321 25.92 5.90 -9.74
N PRO A 322 25.09 5.89 -10.80
CA PRO A 322 24.68 7.12 -11.46
C PRO A 322 24.03 8.12 -10.51
N SER A 323 24.25 9.41 -10.72
CA SER A 323 23.66 10.46 -9.90
C SER A 323 22.13 10.42 -9.92
N GLY A 324 21.49 10.53 -8.76
CA GLY A 324 20.03 10.47 -8.62
C GLY A 324 19.44 9.07 -8.83
N ALA A 325 20.26 8.02 -8.87
CA ALA A 325 19.83 6.64 -9.04
C ALA A 325 19.92 5.82 -7.75
N GLN A 326 19.51 6.42 -6.61
CA GLN A 326 19.48 5.74 -5.30
C GLN A 326 18.68 4.43 -5.33
N PHE A 327 17.67 4.33 -6.21
CA PHE A 327 16.89 3.11 -6.41
C PHE A 327 17.72 1.90 -6.89
N LEU A 328 18.95 2.11 -7.37
CA LEU A 328 19.92 1.06 -7.68
C LEU A 328 20.78 0.68 -6.46
N ASN A 329 20.75 1.48 -5.39
CA ASN A 329 21.53 1.18 -4.19
C ASN A 329 20.87 0.03 -3.42
N VAL A 330 21.46 -1.17 -3.56
CA VAL A 330 20.86 -2.42 -3.09
C VAL A 330 20.66 -2.43 -1.57
N ILE A 331 21.59 -1.84 -0.81
CA ILE A 331 21.57 -1.83 0.64
C ILE A 331 20.35 -1.06 1.20
N GLU A 332 19.79 -0.08 0.49
CA GLU A 332 18.57 0.62 0.89
C GLU A 332 17.40 -0.33 1.08
N SER A 333 17.30 -1.38 0.27
CA SER A 333 16.27 -2.40 0.41
C SER A 333 16.41 -3.18 1.71
N VAL A 334 17.65 -3.40 2.14
CA VAL A 334 17.99 -4.05 3.42
C VAL A 334 17.63 -3.14 4.58
N PHE A 335 17.99 -1.86 4.52
CA PHE A 335 17.61 -0.85 5.53
C PHE A 335 16.09 -0.73 5.68
N SER A 336 15.38 -0.72 4.55
CA SER A 336 13.91 -0.73 4.56
C SER A 336 13.33 -2.00 5.20
N GLY A 337 13.95 -3.16 4.97
CA GLY A 337 13.59 -4.42 5.62
C GLY A 337 13.84 -4.39 7.12
N MET A 338 15.02 -3.96 7.53
CA MET A 338 15.42 -3.79 8.93
C MET A 338 14.50 -2.79 9.66
N ALA A 339 14.22 -1.65 9.05
CA ALA A 339 13.33 -0.66 9.65
C ALA A 339 11.92 -1.21 9.91
N ARG A 340 11.38 -1.98 8.97
CA ARG A 340 10.07 -2.64 9.19
C ARG A 340 10.11 -3.71 10.27
N ALA A 341 11.24 -4.41 10.40
CA ALA A 341 11.36 -5.52 11.34
C ALA A 341 11.57 -5.05 12.78
N ILE A 342 12.41 -4.03 13.00
CA ILE A 342 12.88 -3.69 14.34
C ILE A 342 12.78 -2.19 14.71
N ILE A 343 12.53 -1.29 13.75
CA ILE A 343 12.38 0.15 14.04
C ILE A 343 10.91 0.54 14.11
N HIS A 344 10.07 0.04 13.18
CA HIS A 344 8.63 0.26 13.24
C HIS A 344 8.05 -0.46 14.46
N ASN A 345 7.09 0.17 15.12
CA ASN A 345 6.46 -0.32 16.37
C ASN A 345 7.45 -0.49 17.54
N SER A 346 8.61 0.18 17.51
CA SER A 346 9.58 0.15 18.60
C SER A 346 9.37 1.28 19.61
N ASP A 347 9.83 1.05 20.82
CA ASP A 347 9.96 2.05 21.89
C ASP A 347 11.27 1.83 22.66
N TYR A 348 12.40 1.92 21.94
CA TYR A 348 13.72 1.80 22.56
C TYR A 348 13.95 2.88 23.60
N GLN A 349 14.50 2.50 24.76
CA GLN A 349 14.72 3.40 25.88
C GLN A 349 16.08 4.10 25.79
N SER A 350 17.02 3.55 24.99
CA SER A 350 18.34 4.12 24.77
C SER A 350 18.82 3.89 23.33
N VAL A 351 19.90 4.59 22.96
CA VAL A 351 20.61 4.35 21.69
C VAL A 351 21.20 2.93 21.68
N ASP A 352 21.69 2.46 22.82
CA ASP A 352 22.34 1.15 22.93
C ASP A 352 21.34 -0.01 22.81
N ASP A 353 20.09 0.15 23.30
CA ASP A 353 19.03 -0.82 23.05
C ASP A 353 18.75 -0.96 21.56
N CYS A 354 18.72 0.16 20.83
CA CYS A 354 18.51 0.16 19.39
C CYS A 354 19.69 -0.48 18.66
N LYS A 355 20.94 -0.16 19.04
CA LYS A 355 22.15 -0.81 18.47
C LYS A 355 22.10 -2.32 18.70
N ALA A 356 21.82 -2.77 19.91
CA ALA A 356 21.72 -4.20 20.24
C ALA A 356 20.64 -4.92 19.40
N ALA A 357 19.52 -4.26 19.11
CA ALA A 357 18.49 -4.81 18.25
C ALA A 357 18.95 -4.91 16.77
N ILE A 358 19.68 -3.89 16.29
CA ILE A 358 20.26 -3.88 14.94
C ILE A 358 21.31 -5.00 14.83
N ASP A 359 22.21 -5.12 15.80
CA ASP A 359 23.28 -6.14 15.79
C ASP A 359 22.69 -7.56 15.74
N ARG A 360 21.66 -7.84 16.53
CA ARG A 360 20.93 -9.11 16.47
C ARG A 360 20.30 -9.34 15.11
N TYR A 361 19.60 -8.33 14.57
CA TYR A 361 18.98 -8.45 13.24
C TYR A 361 20.01 -8.75 12.16
N VAL A 362 21.14 -8.03 12.15
CA VAL A 362 22.21 -8.25 11.15
C VAL A 362 22.84 -9.62 11.33
N ALA A 363 23.10 -10.07 12.56
CA ALA A 363 23.66 -11.40 12.85
C ALA A 363 22.73 -12.50 12.37
N GLU A 364 21.43 -12.42 12.67
CA GLU A 364 20.42 -13.39 12.23
C GLU A 364 20.29 -13.42 10.71
N ARG A 365 20.22 -12.24 10.07
CA ARG A 365 20.14 -12.13 8.63
C ARG A 365 21.39 -12.69 7.94
N ASN A 366 22.57 -12.36 8.43
CA ASN A 366 23.82 -12.88 7.89
C ASN A 366 23.91 -14.40 8.06
N ARG A 367 23.46 -14.96 9.19
CA ARG A 367 23.37 -16.41 9.39
C ARG A 367 22.42 -17.04 8.38
N TYR A 368 21.20 -16.49 8.23
CA TYR A 368 20.21 -16.99 7.28
C TYR A 368 20.76 -17.08 5.85
N TYR A 369 21.47 -16.05 5.35
CA TYR A 369 22.03 -16.07 3.99
C TYR A 369 23.32 -16.89 3.86
N ARG A 370 23.98 -17.27 4.94
CA ARG A 370 25.01 -18.33 4.89
C ARG A 370 24.41 -19.71 4.72
N GLU A 371 23.31 -19.97 5.41
CA GLU A 371 22.58 -21.25 5.33
C GLU A 371 21.74 -21.35 4.04
N ASN A 372 21.25 -20.23 3.52
CA ASN A 372 20.43 -20.12 2.31
C ASN A 372 21.07 -19.15 1.32
N PRO A 373 22.14 -19.53 0.61
CA PRO A 373 22.88 -18.63 -0.27
C PRO A 373 22.01 -18.02 -1.37
N LYS A 374 21.95 -16.72 -1.42
CA LYS A 374 21.22 -15.97 -2.44
C LYS A 374 21.85 -14.60 -2.63
N ARG A 375 22.21 -14.25 -3.86
CA ARG A 375 22.75 -12.93 -4.20
C ARG A 375 21.72 -11.83 -3.89
N ALA A 376 22.20 -10.66 -3.50
CA ALA A 376 21.39 -9.47 -3.26
C ALA A 376 21.19 -8.67 -4.56
N GLY A 377 20.09 -7.91 -4.67
CA GLY A 377 19.94 -6.88 -5.68
C GLY A 377 19.51 -7.33 -7.06
N ASN A 378 18.39 -8.01 -7.19
CA ASN A 378 17.87 -8.47 -8.48
C ASN A 378 17.84 -7.39 -9.59
N LYS A 379 17.60 -6.11 -9.24
CA LYS A 379 17.53 -5.02 -10.21
C LYS A 379 18.89 -4.68 -10.82
N ILE A 380 19.95 -4.69 -10.03
CA ILE A 380 21.29 -4.32 -10.52
C ILE A 380 21.91 -5.43 -11.36
N TRP A 381 21.52 -6.70 -11.13
CA TRP A 381 21.98 -7.86 -11.90
C TRP A 381 21.19 -8.08 -13.19
N GLY A 382 19.95 -7.55 -13.24
CA GLY A 382 19.03 -7.77 -14.35
C GLY A 382 18.91 -6.57 -15.28
N GLN A 383 17.97 -6.64 -16.20
CA GLN A 383 17.64 -5.51 -17.05
C GLN A 383 16.96 -4.41 -16.22
N GLU A 384 17.38 -3.16 -16.41
CA GLU A 384 16.74 -1.99 -15.86
C GLU A 384 15.32 -1.85 -16.45
N ARG A 385 14.30 -1.90 -15.60
CA ARG A 385 12.88 -1.80 -16.02
C ARG A 385 12.36 -0.37 -15.98
N VAL A 386 13.14 0.54 -15.43
CA VAL A 386 12.75 1.93 -15.21
C VAL A 386 13.41 2.81 -16.27
N LYS A 387 12.59 3.60 -16.96
CA LYS A 387 13.13 4.62 -17.86
C LYS A 387 13.78 5.72 -17.02
N PRO A 388 15.07 6.04 -17.23
CA PRO A 388 15.79 7.00 -16.38
C PRO A 388 15.41 8.45 -16.64
N VAL A 389 14.59 8.72 -17.67
CA VAL A 389 14.17 10.06 -18.07
C VAL A 389 12.67 10.20 -17.96
N PHE A 390 12.21 11.29 -17.35
CA PHE A 390 10.80 11.67 -17.31
C PHE A 390 10.34 12.16 -18.69
N SER A 391 9.23 11.60 -19.18
CA SER A 391 8.60 12.04 -20.43
C SER A 391 7.47 13.02 -20.14
N GLN A 392 7.35 14.07 -20.94
CA GLN A 392 6.22 15.02 -20.89
C GLN A 392 4.86 14.33 -21.12
N ALA A 393 4.85 13.23 -21.90
CA ALA A 393 3.63 12.42 -22.09
C ALA A 393 3.09 11.81 -20.78
N ASN A 394 3.89 11.74 -19.72
CA ASN A 394 3.48 11.30 -18.40
C ASN A 394 3.06 12.44 -17.46
N ASN A 395 3.15 13.67 -17.94
CA ASN A 395 2.77 14.84 -17.15
C ASN A 395 1.24 14.97 -17.15
N CYS A 396 0.62 14.78 -15.98
CA CYS A 396 -0.83 14.89 -15.80
C CYS A 396 -1.24 16.22 -15.14
N LYS A 397 -0.30 17.15 -14.97
CA LYS A 397 -0.56 18.43 -14.36
C LYS A 397 -1.17 19.40 -15.40
N ASP A 398 -2.22 20.13 -15.00
CA ASP A 398 -2.74 21.22 -15.81
C ASP A 398 -1.62 22.26 -16.05
N PRO A 399 -1.33 22.63 -17.30
CA PRO A 399 -0.26 23.58 -17.62
C PRO A 399 -0.35 24.94 -16.95
N LYS A 400 -1.55 25.33 -16.51
CA LYS A 400 -1.80 26.57 -15.77
C LYS A 400 -1.21 26.56 -14.35
N TYR A 401 -1.02 25.40 -13.75
CA TYR A 401 -0.52 25.19 -12.41
C TYR A 401 0.78 24.36 -12.43
#